data_2243312c68778f1fa35191080c793136
#
_entry.id   2243312c68778f1fa35191080c793136
#
_cell.length_a   1.000
_cell.length_b   1.000
_cell.length_c   1.000
_cell.angle_alpha   90.00
_cell.angle_beta   90.00
_cell.angle_gamma   90.00
#
_symmetry.space_group_name_H-M   'P 1'
#
loop_
_entity.id
_entity.type
_entity.pdbx_description
1 polymer ?
#
loop_
_entity_poly.entity_id
_entity_poly.type
_entity_poly.pdbx_seq_one_letter_code
_entity_poly.pdbx_strand_id
1 'polypeptide(L)'
;FDAALCSGRQFIVLDNLRGKMNSPQIEAFLTSECHLARMPYAPQVEVEPKRYFIMATSNNYELTIDMANRSNIIRIRKQRLGYGFRSFPEGDILSHIKANQPRYLGAVFAIIREWVRQGKPKHDSAIHDFRDWCRTLDWIVRNIFHRVPLMEGHLEAQLITVHPEISWVSQVFSVVNTLAELEKPLTAYALATCCDVGDVELPGSLGIPLDDLDDKGKAQVCSQIGRRMNGLFKKLDCEDEVHLGSFIVTRKSLRQVYASGKSEYATVFMFQAA
;
A
#
# COMPACT_ATOMS: atom_id res chain seq x y z
N PHE A 1 -19.99 -12.20 4.34
CA PHE A 1 -18.92 -12.69 5.24
C PHE A 1 -19.42 -13.87 6.08
N ASP A 2 -20.45 -13.71 6.90
CA ASP A 2 -21.00 -14.77 7.78
C ASP A 2 -21.41 -16.03 7.04
N ALA A 3 -21.99 -15.91 5.83
CA ALA A 3 -22.33 -17.07 5.01
C ALA A 3 -21.11 -17.95 4.68
N ALA A 4 -19.93 -17.34 4.46
CA ALA A 4 -18.69 -18.07 4.23
C ALA A 4 -18.23 -18.79 5.52
N LEU A 5 -18.34 -18.12 6.68
CA LEU A 5 -18.03 -18.72 7.97
C LEU A 5 -18.96 -19.90 8.28
N CYS A 6 -20.27 -19.72 8.12
CA CYS A 6 -21.26 -20.80 8.34
C CYS A 6 -21.08 -21.98 7.40
N SER A 7 -20.51 -21.77 6.21
CA SER A 7 -20.20 -22.88 5.28
C SER A 7 -18.89 -23.63 5.62
N GLY A 8 -18.21 -23.26 6.72
CA GLY A 8 -16.96 -23.88 7.15
C GLY A 8 -15.75 -23.56 6.26
N ARG A 9 -15.84 -22.53 5.42
CA ARG A 9 -14.72 -22.12 4.57
C ARG A 9 -13.68 -21.39 5.40
N GLN A 10 -12.56 -22.05 5.66
CA GLN A 10 -11.45 -21.45 6.41
C GLN A 10 -10.60 -20.47 5.61
N PHE A 11 -10.63 -20.54 4.27
CA PHE A 11 -9.99 -19.58 3.37
C PHE A 11 -11.06 -18.70 2.73
N ILE A 12 -11.05 -17.42 3.10
CA ILE A 12 -11.99 -16.42 2.60
C ILE A 12 -11.22 -15.46 1.71
N VAL A 13 -11.61 -15.40 0.44
CA VAL A 13 -11.02 -14.47 -0.54
C VAL A 13 -12.02 -13.38 -0.86
N LEU A 14 -11.65 -12.13 -0.60
CA LEU A 14 -12.37 -10.92 -0.97
C LEU A 14 -11.67 -10.33 -2.20
N ASP A 15 -12.13 -10.71 -3.38
CA ASP A 15 -11.45 -10.38 -4.63
C ASP A 15 -11.92 -9.04 -5.22
N ASN A 16 -10.98 -8.32 -5.82
CA ASN A 16 -11.19 -7.08 -6.56
C ASN A 16 -11.97 -5.99 -5.78
N LEU A 17 -11.58 -5.77 -4.53
CA LEU A 17 -12.18 -4.73 -3.70
C LEU A 17 -11.92 -3.33 -4.28
N ARG A 18 -12.90 -2.44 -4.12
CA ARG A 18 -12.82 -1.05 -4.58
C ARG A 18 -13.27 -0.09 -3.47
N GLY A 19 -12.69 1.10 -3.49
CA GLY A 19 -13.03 2.16 -2.52
C GLY A 19 -12.41 1.91 -1.15
N LYS A 20 -13.11 2.28 -0.07
CA LYS A 20 -12.62 2.16 1.30
C LYS A 20 -13.21 0.93 1.98
N MET A 21 -12.33 0.07 2.49
CA MET A 21 -12.74 -1.05 3.32
C MET A 21 -12.91 -0.57 4.76
N ASN A 22 -14.17 -0.45 5.15
CA ASN A 22 -14.59 -0.11 6.51
C ASN A 22 -15.62 -1.16 6.94
N SER A 23 -15.18 -2.22 7.58
CA SER A 23 -16.04 -3.31 8.02
C SER A 23 -15.81 -3.62 9.50
N PRO A 24 -16.59 -2.99 10.40
CA PRO A 24 -16.51 -3.28 11.83
C PRO A 24 -16.70 -4.77 12.16
N GLN A 25 -17.45 -5.50 11.33
CA GLN A 25 -17.68 -6.92 11.49
C GLN A 25 -16.39 -7.73 11.25
N ILE A 26 -15.63 -7.41 10.20
CA ILE A 26 -14.35 -8.10 9.93
C ILE A 26 -13.31 -7.70 10.98
N GLU A 27 -13.28 -6.42 11.38
CA GLU A 27 -12.39 -5.94 12.43
C GLU A 27 -12.64 -6.64 13.77
N ALA A 28 -13.91 -6.77 14.16
CA ALA A 28 -14.31 -7.50 15.35
C ALA A 28 -13.97 -9.00 15.25
N PHE A 29 -14.21 -9.62 14.08
CA PHE A 29 -13.84 -11.02 13.84
C PHE A 29 -12.36 -11.26 14.04
N LEU A 30 -11.48 -10.42 13.47
CA LEU A 30 -10.03 -10.60 13.55
C LEU A 30 -9.46 -10.48 14.96
N THR A 31 -10.18 -9.85 15.90
CA THR A 31 -9.73 -9.60 17.27
C THR A 31 -10.44 -10.46 18.32
N SER A 32 -11.51 -11.12 17.94
CA SER A 32 -12.28 -11.97 18.84
C SER A 32 -11.61 -13.33 19.05
N GLU A 33 -11.77 -13.89 20.24
CA GLU A 33 -11.41 -15.30 20.46
C GLU A 33 -12.46 -16.25 19.86
N CYS A 34 -13.72 -15.81 19.88
CA CYS A 34 -14.86 -16.53 19.34
C CYS A 34 -15.81 -15.55 18.64
N HIS A 35 -16.35 -15.94 17.49
CA HIS A 35 -17.31 -15.16 16.72
C HIS A 35 -18.57 -15.96 16.44
N LEU A 36 -19.73 -15.32 16.61
CA LEU A 36 -21.02 -15.92 16.31
C LEU A 36 -21.47 -15.50 14.90
N ALA A 37 -21.22 -16.36 13.93
CA ALA A 37 -21.68 -16.16 12.57
C ALA A 37 -23.18 -16.43 12.43
N ARG A 38 -23.89 -15.58 11.67
CA ARG A 38 -25.34 -15.66 11.53
C ARG A 38 -25.74 -15.72 10.05
N MET A 39 -26.67 -16.61 9.75
CA MET A 39 -27.38 -16.60 8.48
C MET A 39 -28.88 -16.46 8.74
N PRO A 40 -29.63 -15.77 7.83
CA PRO A 40 -31.08 -15.77 7.90
C PRO A 40 -31.64 -17.19 7.90
N TYR A 41 -32.58 -17.45 8.79
CA TYR A 41 -33.29 -18.73 8.91
C TYR A 41 -32.39 -19.96 9.22
N ALA A 42 -31.18 -19.77 9.69
CA ALA A 42 -30.28 -20.85 10.10
C ALA A 42 -29.82 -20.68 11.55
N PRO A 43 -29.41 -21.77 12.23
CA PRO A 43 -28.76 -21.68 13.54
C PRO A 43 -27.50 -20.83 13.48
N GLN A 44 -27.20 -20.14 14.57
CA GLN A 44 -25.92 -19.45 14.74
C GLN A 44 -24.79 -20.48 14.84
N VAL A 45 -23.66 -20.16 14.24
CA VAL A 45 -22.47 -21.00 14.27
C VAL A 45 -21.37 -20.27 15.01
N GLU A 46 -20.85 -20.87 16.05
CA GLU A 46 -19.68 -20.38 16.77
C GLU A 46 -18.42 -20.78 16.02
N VAL A 47 -17.56 -19.81 15.73
CA VAL A 47 -16.32 -20.02 14.98
C VAL A 47 -15.14 -19.40 15.70
N GLU A 48 -13.99 -20.08 15.66
CA GLU A 48 -12.72 -19.56 16.17
C GLU A 48 -11.99 -18.79 15.06
N PRO A 49 -11.84 -17.46 15.13
CA PRO A 49 -11.19 -16.66 14.10
C PRO A 49 -9.77 -17.12 13.76
N LYS A 50 -9.02 -17.64 14.72
CA LYS A 50 -7.65 -18.16 14.55
C LYS A 50 -7.53 -19.30 13.53
N ARG A 51 -8.64 -19.95 13.16
CA ARG A 51 -8.68 -21.01 12.14
C ARG A 51 -8.95 -20.52 10.74
N TYR A 52 -9.17 -19.23 10.58
CA TYR A 52 -9.54 -18.63 9.30
C TYR A 52 -8.41 -17.78 8.75
N PHE A 53 -8.26 -17.83 7.44
CA PHE A 53 -7.37 -16.98 6.68
C PHE A 53 -8.19 -16.11 5.73
N ILE A 54 -8.04 -14.79 5.84
CA ILE A 54 -8.72 -13.82 4.98
C ILE A 54 -7.68 -13.21 4.05
N MET A 55 -7.92 -13.27 2.76
CA MET A 55 -7.12 -12.60 1.74
C MET A 55 -8.01 -11.61 0.98
N ALA A 56 -7.52 -10.40 0.82
CA ALA A 56 -8.16 -9.38 0.01
C ALA A 56 -7.27 -8.99 -1.16
N THR A 57 -7.84 -8.83 -2.35
CA THR A 57 -7.14 -8.29 -3.51
C THR A 57 -7.77 -6.99 -3.96
N SER A 58 -6.96 -6.05 -4.42
CA SER A 58 -7.42 -4.78 -4.97
C SER A 58 -6.36 -4.11 -5.82
N ASN A 59 -6.77 -3.34 -6.80
CA ASN A 59 -5.87 -2.50 -7.58
C ASN A 59 -5.61 -1.14 -6.89
N ASN A 60 -6.57 -0.63 -6.14
CA ASN A 60 -6.44 0.64 -5.42
C ASN A 60 -7.59 0.80 -4.42
N TYR A 61 -7.36 0.47 -3.15
CA TYR A 61 -8.35 0.65 -2.10
C TYR A 61 -7.71 1.20 -0.84
N GLU A 62 -8.53 1.85 -0.02
CA GLU A 62 -8.14 2.38 1.27
C GLU A 62 -8.51 1.40 2.39
N LEU A 63 -7.65 1.27 3.39
CA LEU A 63 -7.97 0.63 4.65
C LEU A 63 -8.23 1.68 5.74
N THR A 64 -9.02 1.31 6.74
CA THR A 64 -8.99 1.99 8.03
C THR A 64 -7.64 1.71 8.71
N ILE A 65 -7.22 2.59 9.64
CA ILE A 65 -6.00 2.39 10.43
C ILE A 65 -6.05 1.04 11.15
N ASP A 66 -7.22 0.71 11.73
CA ASP A 66 -7.43 -0.53 12.46
C ASP A 66 -7.30 -1.78 11.57
N MET A 67 -7.85 -1.73 10.35
CA MET A 67 -7.67 -2.82 9.38
C MET A 67 -6.22 -2.93 8.90
N ALA A 68 -5.54 -1.81 8.66
CA ALA A 68 -4.15 -1.80 8.24
C ALA A 68 -3.23 -2.42 9.31
N ASN A 69 -3.44 -2.11 10.59
CA ASN A 69 -2.68 -2.66 11.71
C ASN A 69 -2.85 -4.18 11.86
N ARG A 70 -3.99 -4.73 11.38
CA ARG A 70 -4.31 -6.16 11.44
C ARG A 70 -4.07 -6.89 10.13
N SER A 71 -3.50 -6.20 9.13
CA SER A 71 -3.30 -6.74 7.79
C SER A 71 -1.82 -6.79 7.43
N ASN A 72 -1.40 -7.86 6.78
CA ASN A 72 -0.10 -7.90 6.10
C ASN A 72 -0.29 -7.44 4.65
N ILE A 73 0.27 -6.28 4.32
CA ILE A 73 0.07 -5.62 3.03
C ILE A 73 1.18 -6.05 2.07
N ILE A 74 0.81 -6.75 1.00
CA ILE A 74 1.70 -7.15 -0.08
C ILE A 74 1.42 -6.28 -1.29
N ARG A 75 2.37 -5.43 -1.66
CA ARG A 75 2.26 -4.56 -2.84
C ARG A 75 2.96 -5.19 -4.04
N ILE A 76 2.17 -5.49 -5.07
CA ILE A 76 2.70 -5.94 -6.36
C ILE A 76 2.88 -4.71 -7.25
N ARG A 77 4.12 -4.41 -7.61
CA ARG A 77 4.41 -3.29 -8.52
C ARG A 77 4.32 -3.78 -9.96
N LYS A 78 3.60 -3.01 -10.78
CA LYS A 78 3.60 -3.23 -12.22
C LYS A 78 5.02 -3.00 -12.77
N GLN A 79 5.48 -3.89 -13.61
CA GLN A 79 6.75 -3.66 -14.30
C GLN A 79 6.58 -2.60 -15.39
N ARG A 80 7.71 -1.97 -15.79
CA ARG A 80 7.72 -0.89 -16.78
C ARG A 80 7.07 -1.31 -18.09
N LEU A 81 6.57 -0.34 -18.85
CA LEU A 81 6.04 -0.52 -20.21
C LEU A 81 7.01 -1.40 -21.05
N GLY A 82 6.44 -2.37 -21.79
CA GLY A 82 7.21 -3.30 -22.62
C GLY A 82 7.57 -4.62 -21.95
N TYR A 83 7.13 -4.87 -20.69
CA TYR A 83 7.29 -6.17 -20.09
C TYR A 83 6.33 -7.18 -20.73
N GLY A 84 6.88 -8.17 -21.43
CA GLY A 84 6.11 -9.31 -21.94
C GLY A 84 5.79 -10.32 -20.83
N PHE A 85 4.62 -10.93 -20.90
CA PHE A 85 4.31 -12.06 -20.02
C PHE A 85 5.31 -13.19 -20.24
N ARG A 86 5.89 -13.69 -19.15
CA ARG A 86 6.78 -14.87 -19.23
C ARG A 86 5.93 -16.12 -19.44
N SER A 87 6.31 -16.92 -20.39
CA SER A 87 5.87 -18.32 -20.42
C SER A 87 6.72 -19.13 -19.45
N PHE A 88 6.09 -20.02 -18.72
CA PHE A 88 6.77 -20.91 -17.80
C PHE A 88 6.85 -22.31 -18.42
N PRO A 89 7.99 -23.01 -18.27
CA PRO A 89 8.15 -24.38 -18.79
C PRO A 89 7.10 -25.34 -18.20
N GLU A 90 6.63 -25.05 -16.99
CA GLU A 90 5.63 -25.80 -16.26
C GLU A 90 4.20 -25.63 -16.82
N GLY A 91 3.99 -24.69 -17.76
CA GLY A 91 2.69 -24.39 -18.35
C GLY A 91 1.75 -23.61 -17.43
N ASP A 92 0.47 -24.00 -17.40
CA ASP A 92 -0.53 -23.39 -16.53
C ASP A 92 -0.25 -23.66 -15.05
N ILE A 93 -0.12 -22.57 -14.27
CA ILE A 93 0.24 -22.61 -12.85
C ILE A 93 -0.76 -23.41 -12.01
N LEU A 94 -2.05 -23.31 -12.29
CA LEU A 94 -3.08 -24.01 -11.51
C LEU A 94 -3.01 -25.53 -11.74
N SER A 95 -2.83 -25.94 -12.98
CA SER A 95 -2.64 -27.35 -13.36
C SER A 95 -1.37 -27.90 -12.74
N HIS A 96 -0.27 -27.14 -12.79
CA HIS A 96 0.99 -27.51 -12.17
C HIS A 96 0.87 -27.68 -10.65
N ILE A 97 0.23 -26.74 -9.94
CA ILE A 97 0.03 -26.82 -8.49
C ILE A 97 -0.83 -28.05 -8.14
N LYS A 98 -1.92 -28.30 -8.86
CA LYS A 98 -2.78 -29.47 -8.62
C LYS A 98 -2.03 -30.78 -8.79
N ALA A 99 -1.21 -30.91 -9.83
CA ALA A 99 -0.41 -32.10 -10.10
C ALA A 99 0.69 -32.31 -9.05
N ASN A 100 1.22 -31.26 -8.45
CA ASN A 100 2.34 -31.29 -7.51
C ASN A 100 1.92 -30.94 -6.06
N GLN A 101 0.63 -30.97 -5.72
CA GLN A 101 0.12 -30.61 -4.40
C GLN A 101 0.83 -31.32 -3.23
N PRO A 102 1.08 -32.66 -3.27
CA PRO A 102 1.79 -33.31 -2.19
C PRO A 102 3.22 -32.78 -1.97
N ARG A 103 3.90 -32.41 -3.04
CA ARG A 103 5.26 -31.81 -2.98
C ARG A 103 5.22 -30.44 -2.28
N TYR A 104 4.26 -29.58 -2.63
CA TYR A 104 4.11 -28.26 -2.01
C TYR A 104 3.74 -28.37 -0.54
N LEU A 105 2.80 -29.24 -0.19
CA LEU A 105 2.45 -29.50 1.22
C LEU A 105 3.63 -30.09 2.00
N GLY A 106 4.37 -31.03 1.39
CA GLY A 106 5.58 -31.58 1.98
C GLY A 106 6.63 -30.51 2.29
N ALA A 107 6.82 -29.53 1.39
CA ALA A 107 7.73 -28.40 1.62
C ALA A 107 7.27 -27.54 2.82
N VAL A 108 5.98 -27.22 2.91
CA VAL A 108 5.44 -26.47 4.05
C VAL A 108 5.65 -27.22 5.37
N PHE A 109 5.36 -28.52 5.40
CA PHE A 109 5.60 -29.34 6.58
C PHE A 109 7.09 -29.46 6.93
N ALA A 110 7.97 -29.50 5.95
CA ALA A 110 9.43 -29.51 6.19
C ALA A 110 9.89 -28.25 6.89
N ILE A 111 9.39 -27.06 6.47
CA ILE A 111 9.69 -25.78 7.11
C ILE A 111 9.20 -25.78 8.56
N ILE A 112 7.97 -26.22 8.80
CA ILE A 112 7.39 -26.28 10.16
C ILE A 112 8.19 -27.24 11.04
N ARG A 113 8.55 -28.42 10.52
CA ARG A 113 9.36 -29.41 11.26
C ARG A 113 10.73 -28.86 11.61
N GLU A 114 11.39 -28.13 10.69
CA GLU A 114 12.67 -27.53 10.96
C GLU A 114 12.55 -26.46 12.06
N TRP A 115 11.56 -25.58 12.01
CA TRP A 115 11.29 -24.61 13.06
C TRP A 115 11.04 -25.28 14.42
N VAL A 116 10.26 -26.38 14.46
CA VAL A 116 10.03 -27.16 15.69
C VAL A 116 11.32 -27.79 16.20
N ARG A 117 12.14 -28.37 15.29
CA ARG A 117 13.45 -28.97 15.62
C ARG A 117 14.40 -27.94 16.25
N GLN A 118 14.32 -26.68 15.83
CA GLN A 118 15.10 -25.55 16.37
C GLN A 118 14.57 -25.05 17.74
N GLY A 119 13.54 -25.67 18.29
CA GLY A 119 12.96 -25.29 19.59
C GLY A 119 11.91 -24.18 19.50
N LYS A 120 11.29 -24.00 18.35
CA LYS A 120 10.23 -22.97 18.08
C LYS A 120 10.68 -21.54 18.39
N PRO A 121 11.86 -21.12 17.93
CA PRO A 121 12.36 -19.78 18.21
C PRO A 121 11.48 -18.71 17.59
N LYS A 122 11.51 -17.53 18.19
CA LYS A 122 10.82 -16.32 17.72
C LYS A 122 11.82 -15.18 17.61
N HIS A 123 11.65 -14.30 16.61
CA HIS A 123 12.43 -13.07 16.52
C HIS A 123 11.78 -11.99 17.39
N ASP A 124 12.59 -11.09 17.95
CA ASP A 124 12.07 -10.02 18.82
C ASP A 124 11.59 -8.79 18.03
N SER A 125 10.69 -9.00 17.09
CA SER A 125 10.02 -7.96 16.31
C SER A 125 8.65 -7.66 16.89
N ALA A 126 8.29 -6.38 17.04
CA ALA A 126 7.04 -5.92 17.62
C ALA A 126 6.24 -4.98 16.70
N ILE A 127 6.51 -5.02 15.39
CA ILE A 127 5.97 -4.05 14.41
C ILE A 127 4.51 -4.32 14.05
N HIS A 128 3.97 -5.51 14.37
CA HIS A 128 2.62 -5.92 13.99
C HIS A 128 1.75 -6.21 15.22
N ASP A 129 0.43 -5.93 15.14
CA ASP A 129 -0.51 -6.21 16.24
C ASP A 129 -0.57 -7.70 16.56
N PHE A 130 -0.49 -8.58 15.56
CA PHE A 130 -0.37 -10.02 15.75
C PHE A 130 1.09 -10.43 16.03
N ARG A 131 1.60 -10.03 17.20
CA ARG A 131 3.02 -10.14 17.57
C ARG A 131 3.57 -11.55 17.47
N ASP A 132 2.86 -12.54 17.99
CA ASP A 132 3.33 -13.95 18.00
C ASP A 132 3.43 -14.53 16.60
N TRP A 133 2.49 -14.20 15.73
CA TRP A 133 2.51 -14.55 14.32
C TRP A 133 3.71 -13.91 13.62
N CYS A 134 3.85 -12.60 13.77
CA CYS A 134 4.94 -11.83 13.16
C CYS A 134 6.31 -12.35 13.61
N ARG A 135 6.53 -12.51 14.90
CA ARG A 135 7.79 -12.99 15.49
C ARG A 135 8.19 -14.39 15.00
N THR A 136 7.21 -15.27 14.90
CA THR A 136 7.43 -16.65 14.42
C THR A 136 7.79 -16.66 12.94
N LEU A 137 7.03 -15.98 12.10
CA LEU A 137 7.28 -15.95 10.65
C LEU A 137 8.55 -15.16 10.30
N ASP A 138 8.84 -14.05 11.00
CA ASP A 138 10.06 -13.30 10.76
C ASP A 138 11.30 -14.15 11.08
N TRP A 139 11.25 -14.96 12.15
CA TRP A 139 12.32 -15.89 12.43
C TRP A 139 12.51 -16.91 11.31
N ILE A 140 11.42 -17.52 10.80
CA ILE A 140 11.45 -18.48 9.70
C ILE A 140 12.04 -17.85 8.43
N VAL A 141 11.59 -16.64 8.08
CA VAL A 141 12.04 -15.92 6.89
C VAL A 141 13.53 -15.61 6.95
N ARG A 142 14.03 -15.16 8.09
CA ARG A 142 15.45 -14.82 8.26
C ARG A 142 16.37 -16.04 8.36
N ASN A 143 15.96 -17.06 9.09
CA ASN A 143 16.85 -18.16 9.46
C ASN A 143 16.70 -19.42 8.58
N ILE A 144 15.50 -19.68 8.04
CA ILE A 144 15.28 -20.82 7.13
C ILE A 144 15.42 -20.37 5.67
N PHE A 145 14.83 -19.23 5.30
CA PHE A 145 14.86 -18.73 3.93
C PHE A 145 16.03 -17.79 3.65
N HIS A 146 16.75 -17.32 4.67
CA HIS A 146 17.85 -16.36 4.56
C HIS A 146 17.46 -15.12 3.74
N ARG A 147 16.28 -14.55 4.07
CA ARG A 147 15.72 -13.37 3.41
C ARG A 147 15.70 -12.17 4.36
N VAL A 148 15.45 -11.00 3.79
CA VAL A 148 15.21 -9.75 4.53
C VAL A 148 14.07 -9.92 5.54
N PRO A 149 14.00 -9.05 6.57
CA PRO A 149 12.92 -9.08 7.55
C PRO A 149 11.53 -9.18 6.92
N LEU A 150 10.66 -10.02 7.50
CA LEU A 150 9.28 -10.19 7.00
C LEU A 150 8.53 -8.87 6.90
N MET A 151 8.77 -7.98 7.86
CA MET A 151 8.05 -6.70 7.98
C MET A 151 8.82 -5.51 7.39
N GLU A 152 9.85 -5.77 6.56
CA GLU A 152 10.55 -4.71 5.84
C GLU A 152 9.59 -3.96 4.92
N GLY A 153 9.54 -2.63 5.03
CA GLY A 153 8.62 -1.79 4.28
C GLY A 153 7.14 -1.86 4.70
N HIS A 154 6.80 -2.64 5.75
CA HIS A 154 5.41 -2.82 6.17
C HIS A 154 4.75 -1.52 6.62
N LEU A 155 5.43 -0.73 7.45
CA LEU A 155 4.90 0.56 7.93
C LEU A 155 4.65 1.55 6.78
N GLU A 156 5.55 1.60 5.80
CA GLU A 156 5.36 2.40 4.59
C GLU A 156 4.15 1.90 3.78
N ALA A 157 4.02 0.59 3.61
CA ALA A 157 2.88 -0.01 2.90
C ALA A 157 1.55 0.27 3.61
N GLN A 158 1.51 0.21 4.94
CA GLN A 158 0.34 0.59 5.74
C GLN A 158 -0.01 2.06 5.54
N LEU A 159 0.96 2.96 5.69
CA LEU A 159 0.77 4.40 5.54
C LEU A 159 0.18 4.75 4.17
N ILE A 160 0.72 4.17 3.10
CA ILE A 160 0.23 4.37 1.73
C ILE A 160 -1.19 3.83 1.55
N THR A 161 -1.54 2.72 2.21
CA THR A 161 -2.87 2.10 2.07
C THR A 161 -3.94 2.86 2.85
N VAL A 162 -3.57 3.45 3.98
CA VAL A 162 -4.47 4.31 4.77
C VAL A 162 -4.62 5.69 4.13
N HIS A 163 -3.57 6.17 3.47
CA HIS A 163 -3.51 7.49 2.84
C HIS A 163 -3.05 7.36 1.37
N PRO A 164 -3.94 7.12 0.42
CA PRO A 164 -3.59 6.93 -1.00
C PRO A 164 -2.82 8.11 -1.60
N GLU A 165 -3.00 9.32 -1.08
CA GLU A 165 -2.25 10.50 -1.51
C GLU A 165 -0.75 10.33 -1.31
N ILE A 166 -0.34 9.64 -0.25
CA ILE A 166 1.08 9.37 0.02
C ILE A 166 1.70 8.53 -1.08
N SER A 167 0.94 7.57 -1.65
CA SER A 167 1.42 6.79 -2.79
C SER A 167 1.81 7.65 -3.98
N TRP A 168 0.96 8.62 -4.32
CA TRP A 168 1.23 9.57 -5.40
C TRP A 168 2.41 10.48 -5.07
N VAL A 169 2.44 11.05 -3.85
CA VAL A 169 3.53 11.93 -3.39
C VAL A 169 4.87 11.18 -3.36
N SER A 170 4.89 9.90 -3.00
CA SER A 170 6.10 9.05 -3.05
C SER A 170 6.61 8.84 -4.48
N GLN A 171 5.69 8.70 -5.45
CA GLN A 171 6.08 8.62 -6.86
C GLN A 171 6.67 9.97 -7.34
N VAL A 172 6.01 11.09 -6.97
CA VAL A 172 6.52 12.44 -7.26
C VAL A 172 7.92 12.63 -6.66
N PHE A 173 8.12 12.26 -5.39
CA PHE A 173 9.44 12.31 -4.76
C PHE A 173 10.50 11.52 -5.53
N SER A 174 10.17 10.30 -5.96
CA SER A 174 11.10 9.48 -6.75
C SER A 174 11.53 10.18 -8.04
N VAL A 175 10.60 10.85 -8.72
CA VAL A 175 10.91 11.61 -9.95
C VAL A 175 11.71 12.87 -9.63
N VAL A 176 11.31 13.66 -8.64
CA VAL A 176 12.02 14.86 -8.19
C VAL A 176 13.47 14.53 -7.82
N ASN A 177 13.69 13.42 -7.12
CA ASN A 177 15.03 12.92 -6.79
C ASN A 177 15.82 12.54 -8.05
N THR A 178 15.20 11.82 -9.00
CA THR A 178 15.84 11.41 -10.26
C THR A 178 16.23 12.61 -11.12
N LEU A 179 15.42 13.68 -11.11
CA LEU A 179 15.67 14.90 -11.85
C LEU A 179 16.63 15.88 -11.13
N ALA A 180 17.14 15.52 -9.96
CA ALA A 180 18.00 16.37 -9.11
C ALA A 180 17.33 17.71 -8.72
N GLU A 181 16.02 17.69 -8.46
CA GLU A 181 15.21 18.82 -8.04
C GLU A 181 14.93 18.84 -6.53
N LEU A 182 15.60 17.96 -5.75
CA LEU A 182 15.51 17.98 -4.28
C LEU A 182 15.95 19.33 -3.71
N GLU A 183 15.33 19.71 -2.59
CA GLU A 183 15.59 20.96 -1.86
C GLU A 183 15.25 22.24 -2.64
N LYS A 184 14.74 22.14 -3.86
CA LYS A 184 14.28 23.28 -4.64
C LYS A 184 12.80 23.58 -4.39
N PRO A 185 12.38 24.85 -4.39
CA PRO A 185 10.97 25.22 -4.29
C PRO A 185 10.24 24.94 -5.61
N LEU A 186 9.35 23.95 -5.61
CA LEU A 186 8.59 23.54 -6.78
C LEU A 186 7.16 24.09 -6.70
N THR A 187 6.75 24.83 -7.71
CA THR A 187 5.34 25.24 -7.88
C THR A 187 4.49 24.06 -8.34
N ALA A 188 3.17 24.21 -8.31
CA ALA A 188 2.27 23.18 -8.84
C ALA A 188 2.54 22.87 -10.32
N TYR A 189 2.95 23.88 -11.11
CA TYR A 189 3.33 23.68 -12.51
C TYR A 189 4.65 22.91 -12.65
N ALA A 190 5.67 23.25 -11.85
CA ALA A 190 6.93 22.51 -11.83
C ALA A 190 6.72 21.04 -11.43
N LEU A 191 5.84 20.78 -10.43
CA LEU A 191 5.45 19.43 -10.07
C LEU A 191 4.70 18.70 -11.19
N ALA A 192 3.82 19.40 -11.93
CA ALA A 192 3.16 18.85 -13.11
C ALA A 192 4.17 18.41 -14.17
N THR A 193 5.18 19.24 -14.45
CA THR A 193 6.27 18.92 -15.37
C THR A 193 7.07 17.69 -14.89
N CYS A 194 7.42 17.63 -13.61
CA CYS A 194 8.08 16.45 -13.04
C CYS A 194 7.21 15.17 -13.20
N CYS A 195 5.90 15.27 -12.94
CA CYS A 195 4.99 14.13 -13.09
C CYS A 195 4.93 13.66 -14.54
N ASP A 196 4.83 14.57 -15.49
CA ASP A 196 4.76 14.27 -16.93
C ASP A 196 6.03 13.58 -17.42
N VAL A 197 7.20 14.14 -17.09
CA VAL A 197 8.50 13.55 -17.42
C VAL A 197 8.70 12.18 -16.77
N GLY A 198 8.19 11.98 -15.56
CA GLY A 198 8.35 10.76 -14.78
C GLY A 198 7.28 9.69 -15.01
N ASP A 199 6.35 9.90 -15.94
CA ASP A 199 5.17 9.03 -16.18
C ASP A 199 4.36 8.77 -14.87
N VAL A 200 4.26 9.81 -14.04
CA VAL A 200 3.41 9.81 -12.84
C VAL A 200 2.06 10.41 -13.21
N GLU A 201 0.99 9.83 -12.66
CA GLU A 201 -0.38 10.33 -12.88
C GLU A 201 -0.46 11.86 -12.72
N LEU A 202 -0.92 12.54 -13.76
CA LEU A 202 -1.23 13.97 -13.74
C LEU A 202 -2.70 14.16 -13.33
N PRO A 203 -2.98 14.58 -12.09
CA PRO A 203 -4.35 14.77 -11.63
C PRO A 203 -5.10 15.77 -12.50
N GLY A 204 -6.23 15.34 -13.08
CA GLY A 204 -7.09 16.20 -13.90
C GLY A 204 -6.74 16.30 -15.39
N SER A 205 -5.67 15.64 -15.86
CA SER A 205 -5.29 15.61 -17.28
C SER A 205 -6.08 14.62 -18.14
N LEU A 206 -6.84 13.70 -17.51
CA LEU A 206 -7.52 12.58 -18.19
C LEU A 206 -6.58 11.70 -19.03
N GLY A 207 -5.30 11.62 -18.65
CA GLY A 207 -4.28 10.85 -19.37
C GLY A 207 -3.66 11.57 -20.57
N ILE A 208 -3.93 12.87 -20.74
CA ILE A 208 -3.30 13.71 -21.77
C ILE A 208 -1.98 14.25 -21.22
N PRO A 209 -0.86 14.18 -21.98
CA PRO A 209 0.41 14.79 -21.61
C PRO A 209 0.27 16.29 -21.35
N LEU A 210 1.13 16.84 -20.48
CA LEU A 210 1.05 18.24 -20.09
C LEU A 210 1.21 19.21 -21.28
N ASP A 211 2.08 18.88 -22.22
CA ASP A 211 2.36 19.70 -23.39
C ASP A 211 1.19 19.77 -24.38
N ASP A 212 0.37 18.72 -24.45
CA ASP A 212 -0.78 18.60 -25.34
C ASP A 212 -2.06 19.28 -24.76
N LEU A 213 -1.99 19.76 -23.51
CA LEU A 213 -3.10 20.48 -22.87
C LEU A 213 -3.10 21.97 -23.27
N ASP A 214 -4.28 22.51 -23.44
CA ASP A 214 -4.49 23.96 -23.55
C ASP A 214 -4.24 24.68 -22.19
N ASP A 215 -4.20 26.01 -22.19
CA ASP A 215 -3.95 26.80 -20.98
C ASP A 215 -4.96 26.51 -19.87
N LYS A 216 -6.21 26.23 -20.22
CA LYS A 216 -7.25 25.88 -19.26
C LYS A 216 -7.00 24.49 -18.63
N GLY A 217 -6.62 23.53 -19.45
CA GLY A 217 -6.24 22.18 -19.01
C GLY A 217 -5.02 22.21 -18.09
N LYS A 218 -3.97 22.98 -18.45
CA LYS A 218 -2.78 23.20 -17.61
C LYS A 218 -3.14 23.83 -16.26
N ALA A 219 -3.98 24.87 -16.26
CA ALA A 219 -4.47 25.49 -15.02
C ALA A 219 -5.28 24.51 -14.15
N GLN A 220 -6.10 23.64 -14.77
CA GLN A 220 -6.85 22.60 -14.06
C GLN A 220 -5.91 21.60 -13.40
N VAL A 221 -4.91 21.08 -14.11
CA VAL A 221 -3.89 20.17 -13.57
C VAL A 221 -3.16 20.80 -12.38
N CYS A 222 -2.67 22.04 -12.53
CA CYS A 222 -2.00 22.76 -11.45
C CYS A 222 -2.91 22.91 -10.20
N SER A 223 -4.19 23.24 -10.41
CA SER A 223 -5.17 23.33 -9.32
C SER A 223 -5.37 21.99 -8.60
N GLN A 224 -5.46 20.89 -9.35
CA GLN A 224 -5.62 19.53 -8.77
C GLN A 224 -4.37 19.09 -8.02
N ILE A 225 -3.17 19.33 -8.55
CA ILE A 225 -1.90 19.08 -7.87
C ILE A 225 -1.83 19.87 -6.56
N GLY A 226 -2.12 21.18 -6.61
CA GLY A 226 -2.14 22.01 -5.42
C GLY A 226 -3.11 21.53 -4.36
N ARG A 227 -4.32 21.10 -4.75
CA ARG A 227 -5.31 20.50 -3.84
C ARG A 227 -4.80 19.19 -3.23
N ARG A 228 -4.20 18.31 -4.04
CA ARG A 228 -3.69 17.01 -3.59
C ARG A 228 -2.55 17.19 -2.61
N MET A 229 -1.61 18.07 -2.92
CA MET A 229 -0.51 18.42 -2.02
C MET A 229 -1.00 19.05 -0.71
N ASN A 230 -1.86 20.06 -0.76
CA ASN A 230 -2.41 20.67 0.46
C ASN A 230 -3.29 19.68 1.27
N GLY A 231 -3.98 18.77 0.59
CA GLY A 231 -4.75 17.70 1.21
C GLY A 231 -3.89 16.77 2.07
N LEU A 232 -2.64 16.51 1.66
CA LEU A 232 -1.68 15.74 2.43
C LEU A 232 -1.44 16.36 3.83
N PHE A 233 -1.10 17.66 3.86
CA PHE A 233 -0.84 18.38 5.12
C PHE A 233 -2.07 18.38 6.04
N LYS A 234 -3.25 18.63 5.48
CA LYS A 234 -4.50 18.63 6.23
C LYS A 234 -4.84 17.25 6.82
N LYS A 235 -4.64 16.18 6.05
CA LYS A 235 -4.97 14.81 6.51
C LYS A 235 -4.02 14.30 7.57
N LEU A 236 -2.78 14.72 7.55
CA LEU A 236 -1.76 14.33 8.51
C LEU A 236 -1.65 15.31 9.69
N ASP A 237 -2.55 16.31 9.74
CA ASP A 237 -2.59 17.35 10.78
C ASP A 237 -1.24 18.07 10.95
N CYS A 238 -0.58 18.36 9.82
CA CYS A 238 0.70 19.03 9.78
C CYS A 238 0.53 20.42 9.15
N GLU A 239 1.20 21.43 9.73
CA GLU A 239 1.13 22.80 9.20
C GLU A 239 1.97 22.95 7.93
N ASP A 240 3.28 22.84 8.03
CA ASP A 240 4.19 23.18 6.94
C ASP A 240 5.20 22.07 6.58
N GLU A 241 5.30 21.01 7.36
CA GLU A 241 6.23 19.92 7.14
C GLU A 241 5.61 18.56 7.44
N VAL A 242 5.82 17.59 6.54
CA VAL A 242 5.32 16.23 6.63
C VAL A 242 6.47 15.24 6.44
N HIS A 243 6.68 14.36 7.41
CA HIS A 243 7.64 13.28 7.35
C HIS A 243 6.99 11.99 6.83
N LEU A 244 7.50 11.45 5.72
CA LEU A 244 6.93 10.29 5.02
C LEU A 244 7.95 9.13 4.93
N GLY A 245 8.52 8.76 6.06
CA GLY A 245 9.48 7.67 6.14
C GLY A 245 10.83 8.03 5.52
N SER A 246 11.01 7.81 4.23
CA SER A 246 12.27 8.06 3.52
C SER A 246 12.45 9.48 3.01
N PHE A 247 11.47 10.36 3.19
CA PHE A 247 11.54 11.74 2.72
C PHE A 247 10.64 12.70 3.49
N ILE A 248 10.93 13.97 3.36
CA ILE A 248 10.20 15.07 4.00
C ILE A 248 9.64 15.96 2.89
N VAL A 249 8.40 16.42 3.06
CA VAL A 249 7.77 17.41 2.21
C VAL A 249 7.50 18.66 3.02
N THR A 250 8.07 19.80 2.59
CA THR A 250 7.84 21.11 3.21
C THR A 250 6.99 21.97 2.29
N ARG A 251 6.03 22.69 2.87
CA ARG A 251 5.19 23.67 2.16
C ARG A 251 5.58 25.09 2.58
N LYS A 252 5.81 25.97 1.60
CA LYS A 252 6.13 27.39 1.85
C LYS A 252 5.33 28.31 0.94
N SER A 253 5.11 29.54 1.39
CA SER A 253 4.55 30.60 0.56
C SER A 253 5.68 31.52 0.14
N LEU A 254 5.98 31.58 -1.16
CA LEU A 254 7.03 32.44 -1.71
C LEU A 254 6.42 33.56 -2.57
N ARG A 255 6.98 34.75 -2.45
CA ARG A 255 6.62 35.88 -3.29
C ARG A 255 7.24 35.70 -4.68
N GLN A 256 6.40 35.54 -5.68
CA GLN A 256 6.80 35.43 -7.08
C GLN A 256 6.59 36.76 -7.75
N VAL A 257 7.64 37.32 -8.37
CA VAL A 257 7.58 38.57 -9.13
C VAL A 257 7.60 38.21 -10.62
N TYR A 258 6.53 38.55 -11.32
CA TYR A 258 6.41 38.32 -12.74
C TYR A 258 7.12 39.45 -13.55
N ALA A 259 7.50 39.15 -14.78
CA ALA A 259 8.11 40.12 -15.70
C ALA A 259 7.23 41.37 -15.93
N SER A 260 5.93 41.27 -15.67
CA SER A 260 4.96 42.37 -15.72
C SER A 260 5.04 43.33 -14.52
N GLY A 261 5.92 43.10 -13.54
CA GLY A 261 6.01 43.83 -12.29
C GLY A 261 4.95 43.50 -11.24
N LYS A 262 3.97 42.62 -11.56
CA LYS A 262 3.03 42.07 -10.57
C LYS A 262 3.75 41.06 -9.67
N SER A 263 3.44 41.13 -8.39
CA SER A 263 3.93 40.10 -7.43
C SER A 263 2.75 39.42 -6.79
N GLU A 264 2.80 38.11 -6.77
CA GLU A 264 1.81 37.25 -6.10
C GLU A 264 2.51 36.25 -5.20
N TYR A 265 1.81 35.78 -4.16
CA TYR A 265 2.32 34.70 -3.33
C TYR A 265 1.92 33.37 -3.94
N ALA A 266 2.91 32.54 -4.24
CA ALA A 266 2.69 31.17 -4.73
C ALA A 266 3.05 30.18 -3.64
N THR A 267 2.19 29.18 -3.45
CA THR A 267 2.52 28.02 -2.62
C THR A 267 3.50 27.14 -3.37
N VAL A 268 4.62 26.83 -2.73
CA VAL A 268 5.65 25.92 -3.25
C VAL A 268 5.85 24.76 -2.29
N PHE A 269 6.30 23.64 -2.85
CA PHE A 269 6.61 22.43 -2.12
C PHE A 269 8.08 22.07 -2.34
N MET A 270 8.73 21.60 -1.29
CA MET A 270 10.12 21.17 -1.32
C MET A 270 10.19 19.72 -0.83
N PHE A 271 10.99 18.92 -1.49
CA PHE A 271 11.23 17.54 -1.12
C PHE A 271 12.67 17.37 -0.65
N GLN A 272 12.87 16.67 0.45
CA GLN A 272 14.17 16.37 1.03
C GLN A 272 14.24 14.87 1.36
N ALA A 273 15.40 14.25 1.18
CA ALA A 273 15.63 12.92 1.70
C ALA A 273 15.70 12.96 3.24
N ALA A 274 15.09 11.99 3.91
CA ALA A 274 15.06 11.91 5.37
C ALA A 274 16.37 11.34 5.92
#